data_9c62a3bc7e5d99d4da5e4a07e9f03c58
#
_entry.id   9c62a3bc7e5d99d4da5e4a07e9f03c58
#
_cell.length_a   1.000
_cell.length_b   1.000
_cell.length_c   1.000
_cell.angle_alpha   90.00
_cell.angle_beta   90.00
_cell.angle_gamma   90.00
#
_symmetry.space_group_name_H-M   'P 1'
#
loop_
_entity.id
_entity.type
_entity.pdbx_description
1 polymer ?
#
loop_
_entity_poly.entity_id
_entity_poly.type
_entity_poly.pdbx_seq_one_letter_code
_entity_poly.pdbx_strand_id
1 'polypeptide(L)'
;MKREMSDLISGLYPEFLENLQIPTEITKGGACVGADLNLFFSDDIVEINQAREICGGCPLKATCLDYATFAEEFGVWGGATAGERKKLRQGKPLFTLEERRFAVDFRNDLKRITAEAFAMKYKMTVRNCFRWKQKLGVEDLAS
;
A
#
# COMPACT_ATOMS: atom_id res chain seq x y z
N MET A 1 9.76 -11.20 -11.80
CA MET A 1 10.35 -10.09 -12.57
C MET A 1 10.49 -8.87 -11.66
N LYS A 2 11.67 -8.29 -11.61
CA LYS A 2 11.94 -7.15 -10.72
C LYS A 2 11.49 -5.85 -11.40
N ARG A 3 10.71 -5.03 -10.68
CA ARG A 3 10.31 -3.70 -11.18
C ARG A 3 11.49 -2.75 -11.11
N GLU A 4 11.57 -1.85 -12.07
CA GLU A 4 12.50 -0.74 -11.98
C GLU A 4 11.87 0.43 -11.25
N MET A 5 12.67 1.22 -10.54
CA MET A 5 12.17 2.37 -9.79
C MET A 5 11.53 3.42 -10.70
N SER A 6 12.05 3.57 -11.92
CA SER A 6 11.46 4.46 -12.92
C SER A 6 10.03 4.07 -13.28
N ASP A 7 9.73 2.77 -13.33
CA ASP A 7 8.37 2.28 -13.61
C ASP A 7 7.42 2.60 -12.48
N LEU A 8 7.90 2.51 -11.23
CA LEU A 8 7.10 2.86 -10.06
C LEU A 8 6.73 4.34 -10.06
N ILE A 9 7.68 5.19 -10.42
CA ILE A 9 7.49 6.65 -10.45
C ILE A 9 6.61 7.07 -11.63
N SER A 10 6.62 6.31 -12.74
CA SER A 10 5.87 6.67 -13.95
C SER A 10 4.35 6.58 -13.80
N GLY A 11 3.87 5.99 -12.71
CA GLY A 11 2.44 5.82 -12.47
C GLY A 11 1.86 4.49 -12.92
N LEU A 12 2.71 3.54 -13.34
CA LEU A 12 2.26 2.18 -13.65
C LEU A 12 1.74 1.45 -12.42
N TYR A 13 2.19 1.86 -11.24
CA TYR A 13 1.80 1.27 -9.96
C TYR A 13 1.39 2.38 -8.98
N PRO A 14 0.23 3.02 -9.19
CA PRO A 14 -0.21 4.10 -8.30
C PRO A 14 -0.37 3.64 -6.84
N GLU A 15 -0.72 2.38 -6.61
CA GLU A 15 -0.82 1.78 -5.28
C GLU A 15 0.49 1.83 -4.51
N PHE A 16 1.61 1.81 -5.24
CA PHE A 16 2.95 1.92 -4.67
C PHE A 16 3.14 3.17 -3.81
N LEU A 17 2.47 4.27 -4.15
CA LEU A 17 2.64 5.53 -3.43
C LEU A 17 1.58 5.77 -2.36
N GLU A 18 0.49 5.02 -2.37
CA GLU A 18 -0.65 5.27 -1.49
C GLU A 18 -0.76 4.30 -0.32
N ASN A 19 -0.45 3.01 -0.51
CA ASN A 19 -0.85 1.96 0.42
C ASN A 19 0.30 1.05 0.86
N LEU A 20 1.50 1.56 1.06
CA LEU A 20 2.68 0.71 1.32
C LEU A 20 3.10 0.57 2.78
N GLN A 21 2.52 1.33 3.67
CA GLN A 21 2.67 1.13 5.10
C GLN A 21 1.34 0.67 5.65
N ILE A 22 1.39 -0.27 6.62
CA ILE A 22 0.15 -0.66 7.27
C ILE A 22 -0.45 0.58 7.94
N PRO A 23 -1.67 0.98 7.56
CA PRO A 23 -2.30 2.13 8.19
C PRO A 23 -2.50 1.89 9.68
N THR A 24 -2.19 2.90 10.51
CA THR A 24 -2.33 2.78 11.96
C THR A 24 -3.77 2.52 12.37
N GLU A 25 -4.74 2.98 11.58
CA GLU A 25 -6.15 2.72 11.82
C GLU A 25 -6.44 1.21 11.88
N ILE A 26 -5.78 0.42 11.02
CA ILE A 26 -5.98 -1.04 10.97
C ILE A 26 -5.49 -1.70 12.26
N THR A 27 -4.32 -1.30 12.74
CA THR A 27 -3.74 -1.90 13.93
C THR A 27 -4.42 -1.49 15.22
N LYS A 28 -5.14 -0.38 15.22
CA LYS A 28 -5.82 0.16 16.40
C LYS A 28 -7.34 -0.02 16.37
N GLY A 29 -7.96 0.08 15.20
CA GLY A 29 -9.41 0.13 15.07
C GLY A 29 -10.03 -0.95 14.20
N GLY A 30 -9.26 -1.87 13.66
CA GLY A 30 -9.79 -2.96 12.86
C GLY A 30 -10.61 -3.94 13.70
N ALA A 31 -11.64 -4.54 13.10
CA ALA A 31 -12.49 -5.52 13.80
C ALA A 31 -11.69 -6.75 14.27
N CYS A 32 -10.54 -7.01 13.65
CA CYS A 32 -9.65 -8.13 14.02
C CYS A 32 -8.84 -7.85 15.30
N VAL A 33 -8.80 -6.63 15.80
CA VAL A 33 -8.09 -6.30 17.04
C VAL A 33 -8.73 -7.07 18.19
N GLY A 34 -7.93 -7.88 18.88
CA GLY A 34 -8.42 -8.75 19.95
C GLY A 34 -8.96 -10.10 19.49
N ALA A 35 -9.10 -10.35 18.20
CA ALA A 35 -9.49 -11.64 17.65
C ALA A 35 -8.31 -12.61 17.62
N ASP A 36 -8.59 -13.92 17.49
CA ASP A 36 -7.55 -14.93 17.35
C ASP A 36 -6.89 -14.79 15.98
N LEU A 37 -5.62 -14.38 15.96
CA LEU A 37 -4.86 -14.18 14.72
C LEU A 37 -4.70 -15.47 13.91
N ASN A 38 -4.78 -16.65 14.55
CA ASN A 38 -4.66 -17.91 13.83
C ASN A 38 -5.77 -18.09 12.79
N LEU A 39 -6.94 -17.50 13.00
CA LEU A 39 -8.03 -17.53 12.02
C LEU A 39 -7.62 -16.88 10.70
N PHE A 40 -6.84 -15.81 10.77
CA PHE A 40 -6.47 -15.02 9.58
C PHE A 40 -5.30 -15.64 8.80
N PHE A 41 -4.60 -16.61 9.39
CA PHE A 41 -3.47 -17.27 8.74
C PHE A 41 -3.69 -18.78 8.62
N SER A 42 -4.93 -19.25 8.76
CA SER A 42 -5.26 -20.67 8.70
C SER A 42 -5.39 -21.18 7.26
N ASP A 43 -5.14 -22.47 7.07
CA ASP A 43 -5.44 -23.18 5.83
C ASP A 43 -6.80 -23.87 5.86
N ASP A 44 -7.47 -23.89 7.02
CA ASP A 44 -8.78 -24.50 7.19
C ASP A 44 -9.88 -23.55 6.70
N ILE A 45 -10.71 -24.06 5.79
CA ILE A 45 -11.77 -23.24 5.17
C ILE A 45 -12.77 -22.70 6.19
N VAL A 46 -13.04 -23.44 7.26
CA VAL A 46 -13.95 -22.98 8.32
C VAL A 46 -13.37 -21.76 9.03
N GLU A 47 -12.09 -21.84 9.39
CA GLU A 47 -11.40 -20.73 10.05
C GLU A 47 -11.22 -19.54 9.11
N ILE A 48 -10.92 -19.79 7.83
CA ILE A 48 -10.83 -18.74 6.82
C ILE A 48 -12.16 -17.98 6.72
N ASN A 49 -13.27 -18.71 6.68
CA ASN A 49 -14.61 -18.09 6.61
C ASN A 49 -14.93 -17.29 7.87
N GLN A 50 -14.51 -17.75 9.04
CA GLN A 50 -14.67 -17.00 10.29
C GLN A 50 -13.90 -15.68 10.24
N ALA A 51 -12.66 -15.70 9.73
CA ALA A 51 -11.86 -14.50 9.55
C ALA A 51 -12.54 -13.54 8.58
N ARG A 52 -13.07 -14.05 7.46
CA ARG A 52 -13.75 -13.23 6.46
C ARG A 52 -15.01 -12.58 7.02
N GLU A 53 -15.73 -13.26 7.90
CA GLU A 53 -16.89 -12.68 8.58
C GLU A 53 -16.50 -11.50 9.47
N ILE A 54 -15.40 -11.63 10.21
CA ILE A 54 -14.88 -10.54 11.03
C ILE A 54 -14.54 -9.34 10.15
N CYS A 55 -13.85 -9.57 9.03
CA CYS A 55 -13.54 -8.52 8.06
C CYS A 55 -14.81 -7.89 7.48
N GLY A 56 -15.85 -8.68 7.27
CA GLY A 56 -17.12 -8.21 6.71
C GLY A 56 -17.79 -7.12 7.56
N GLY A 57 -17.59 -7.17 8.88
CA GLY A 57 -18.08 -6.16 9.81
C GLY A 57 -17.08 -5.03 10.10
N CYS A 58 -15.92 -5.04 9.46
CA CYS A 58 -14.86 -4.09 9.76
C CYS A 58 -15.04 -2.79 8.95
N PRO A 59 -15.05 -1.63 9.62
CA PRO A 59 -15.17 -0.34 8.91
C PRO A 59 -13.94 -0.02 8.06
N LEU A 60 -12.82 -0.71 8.30
CA LEU A 60 -11.55 -0.50 7.60
C LEU A 60 -11.29 -1.55 6.52
N LYS A 61 -12.30 -2.32 6.14
CA LYS A 61 -12.17 -3.42 5.18
C LYS A 61 -11.51 -2.98 3.87
N ALA A 62 -12.01 -1.91 3.27
CA ALA A 62 -11.49 -1.41 1.99
C ALA A 62 -10.05 -0.92 2.12
N THR A 63 -9.75 -0.15 3.15
CA THR A 63 -8.40 0.35 3.43
C THR A 63 -7.42 -0.79 3.64
N CYS A 64 -7.84 -1.80 4.40
CA CYS A 64 -7.03 -2.99 4.67
C CYS A 64 -6.74 -3.77 3.39
N LEU A 65 -7.73 -3.96 2.54
CA LEU A 65 -7.57 -4.67 1.27
C LEU A 65 -6.63 -3.92 0.33
N ASP A 66 -6.77 -2.61 0.21
CA ASP A 66 -5.91 -1.78 -0.62
C ASP A 66 -4.45 -1.91 -0.20
N TYR A 67 -4.19 -1.82 1.11
CA TYR A 67 -2.85 -2.03 1.64
C TYR A 67 -2.33 -3.44 1.34
N ALA A 68 -3.11 -4.47 1.70
CA ALA A 68 -2.64 -5.85 1.68
C ALA A 68 -2.46 -6.41 0.28
N THR A 69 -3.21 -5.91 -0.70
CA THR A 69 -3.13 -6.41 -2.08
C THR A 69 -1.71 -6.41 -2.61
N PHE A 70 -0.91 -5.39 -2.30
CA PHE A 70 0.47 -5.30 -2.78
C PHE A 70 1.53 -5.47 -1.68
N ALA A 71 1.13 -5.55 -0.41
CA ALA A 71 2.07 -5.57 0.71
C ALA A 71 2.11 -6.90 1.46
N GLU A 72 1.03 -7.70 1.43
CA GLU A 72 0.94 -8.91 2.24
C GLU A 72 0.75 -10.15 1.37
N GLU A 73 1.65 -11.11 1.50
CA GLU A 73 1.62 -12.35 0.74
C GLU A 73 0.63 -13.36 1.33
N PHE A 74 0.58 -13.48 2.66
CA PHE A 74 -0.18 -14.50 3.36
C PHE A 74 -1.34 -13.91 4.16
N GLY A 75 -2.29 -14.77 4.50
CA GLY A 75 -3.38 -14.44 5.41
C GLY A 75 -4.60 -13.83 4.74
N VAL A 76 -5.63 -13.66 5.56
CA VAL A 76 -6.88 -12.98 5.17
C VAL A 76 -6.76 -11.50 5.57
N TRP A 77 -6.88 -10.64 4.60
CA TRP A 77 -6.79 -9.18 4.79
C TRP A 77 -7.93 -8.52 4.02
N GLY A 78 -8.68 -7.66 4.70
CA GLY A 78 -9.81 -6.97 4.07
C GLY A 78 -10.86 -7.92 3.49
N GLY A 79 -11.04 -9.09 4.10
CA GLY A 79 -11.98 -10.09 3.66
C GLY A 79 -11.52 -10.94 2.48
N ALA A 80 -10.29 -10.74 1.99
CA ALA A 80 -9.75 -11.46 0.84
C ALA A 80 -8.63 -12.42 1.27
N THR A 81 -8.65 -13.62 0.70
CA THR A 81 -7.56 -14.59 0.87
C THR A 81 -6.33 -14.17 0.05
N ALA A 82 -5.20 -14.81 0.32
CA ALA A 82 -3.97 -14.58 -0.44
C ALA A 82 -4.17 -14.80 -1.95
N GLY A 83 -4.88 -15.88 -2.31
CA GLY A 83 -5.18 -16.19 -3.71
C GLY A 83 -6.07 -15.13 -4.37
N GLU A 84 -7.05 -14.63 -3.67
CA GLU A 84 -7.92 -13.57 -4.17
C GLU A 84 -7.15 -12.28 -4.38
N ARG A 85 -6.26 -11.92 -3.46
CA ARG A 85 -5.42 -10.73 -3.61
C ARG A 85 -4.45 -10.86 -4.79
N LYS A 86 -3.93 -12.07 -5.03
CA LYS A 86 -3.07 -12.33 -6.18
C LYS A 86 -3.81 -12.04 -7.48
N LYS A 87 -5.07 -12.44 -7.58
CA LYS A 87 -5.92 -12.13 -8.74
C LYS A 87 -6.15 -10.62 -8.88
N LEU A 88 -6.35 -9.92 -7.77
CA LEU A 88 -6.52 -8.46 -7.80
C LEU A 88 -5.28 -7.75 -8.34
N ARG A 89 -4.08 -8.30 -8.08
CA ARG A 89 -2.83 -7.75 -8.63
C ARG A 89 -2.67 -8.00 -10.12
N GLN A 90 -3.48 -8.85 -10.70
CA GLN A 90 -3.41 -9.18 -12.14
C GLN A 90 -2.02 -9.67 -12.55
N GLY A 91 -1.43 -10.51 -11.72
CA GLY A 91 -0.10 -11.07 -11.97
C GLY A 91 1.07 -10.15 -11.63
N LYS A 92 0.81 -8.92 -11.18
CA LYS A 92 1.89 -8.04 -10.72
C LYS A 92 2.49 -8.60 -9.43
N PRO A 93 3.82 -8.56 -9.26
CA PRO A 93 4.45 -9.04 -8.03
C PRO A 93 4.18 -8.13 -6.84
N LEU A 94 4.33 -8.67 -5.63
CA LEU A 94 4.31 -7.89 -4.40
C LEU A 94 5.47 -6.88 -4.39
N PHE A 95 5.28 -5.77 -3.71
CA PHE A 95 6.35 -4.80 -3.51
C PHE A 95 7.37 -5.35 -2.52
N THR A 96 8.65 -5.17 -2.83
CA THR A 96 9.75 -5.54 -1.94
C THR A 96 9.89 -4.52 -0.81
N LEU A 97 10.64 -4.89 0.25
CA LEU A 97 10.96 -3.94 1.32
C LEU A 97 11.71 -2.71 0.80
N GLU A 98 12.62 -2.92 -0.16
CA GLU A 98 13.36 -1.84 -0.79
C GLU A 98 12.42 -0.87 -1.53
N GLU A 99 11.49 -1.41 -2.31
CA GLU A 99 10.49 -0.62 -3.02
C GLU A 99 9.60 0.15 -2.05
N ARG A 100 9.22 -0.48 -0.94
CA ARG A 100 8.37 0.16 0.08
C ARG A 100 9.11 1.31 0.77
N ARG A 101 10.40 1.14 1.07
CA ARG A 101 11.22 2.21 1.64
C ARG A 101 11.35 3.38 0.66
N PHE A 102 11.58 3.06 -0.61
CA PHE A 102 11.65 4.07 -1.66
C PHE A 102 10.36 4.89 -1.72
N ALA A 103 9.21 4.24 -1.65
CA ALA A 103 7.92 4.93 -1.68
C ALA A 103 7.73 5.87 -0.50
N VAL A 104 8.13 5.44 0.69
CA VAL A 104 8.05 6.27 1.90
C VAL A 104 8.94 7.51 1.75
N ASP A 105 10.18 7.31 1.29
CA ASP A 105 11.11 8.41 1.08
C ASP A 105 10.59 9.38 0.01
N PHE A 106 10.06 8.86 -1.08
CA PHE A 106 9.48 9.65 -2.16
C PHE A 106 8.36 10.56 -1.64
N ARG A 107 7.42 10.00 -0.88
CA ARG A 107 6.30 10.76 -0.33
C ARG A 107 6.78 11.79 0.69
N ASN A 108 7.73 11.43 1.54
CA ASN A 108 8.28 12.36 2.53
C ASN A 108 9.01 13.52 1.85
N ASP A 109 9.78 13.22 0.81
CA ASP A 109 10.53 14.24 0.07
C ASP A 109 9.59 15.20 -0.67
N LEU A 110 8.46 14.70 -1.20
CA LEU A 110 7.45 15.58 -1.80
C LEU A 110 6.95 16.64 -0.83
N LYS A 111 6.94 16.34 0.47
CA LYS A 111 6.45 17.25 1.50
C LYS A 111 7.53 18.18 2.04
N ARG A 112 8.80 17.76 2.00
CA ARG A 112 9.86 18.37 2.80
C ARG A 112 10.91 19.14 2.02
N ILE A 113 11.21 18.71 0.80
CA ILE A 113 12.26 19.37 0.01
C ILE A 113 11.65 20.22 -1.10
N THR A 114 12.45 21.12 -1.64
CA THR A 114 11.99 21.99 -2.73
C THR A 114 11.71 21.18 -3.99
N ALA A 115 10.88 21.72 -4.88
CA ALA A 115 10.56 21.09 -6.15
C ALA A 115 11.81 20.87 -7.00
N GLU A 116 12.74 21.82 -6.98
CA GLU A 116 14.01 21.72 -7.71
C GLU A 116 14.89 20.60 -7.14
N ALA A 117 15.02 20.53 -5.83
CA ALA A 117 15.81 19.48 -5.18
C ALA A 117 15.18 18.10 -5.40
N PHE A 118 13.87 18.00 -5.34
CA PHE A 118 13.14 16.76 -5.61
C PHE A 118 13.37 16.30 -7.05
N ALA A 119 13.20 17.21 -8.01
CA ALA A 119 13.37 16.91 -9.41
C ALA A 119 14.80 16.39 -9.70
N MET A 120 15.81 17.01 -9.08
CA MET A 120 17.19 16.58 -9.22
C MET A 120 17.41 15.18 -8.61
N LYS A 121 16.89 14.94 -7.40
CA LYS A 121 17.07 13.67 -6.69
C LYS A 121 16.42 12.49 -7.44
N TYR A 122 15.23 12.69 -7.97
CA TYR A 122 14.45 11.63 -8.63
C TYR A 122 14.54 11.68 -10.16
N LYS A 123 15.42 12.51 -10.70
CA LYS A 123 15.70 12.59 -12.13
C LYS A 123 14.45 12.86 -12.97
N MET A 124 13.72 13.86 -12.57
CA MET A 124 12.50 14.30 -13.28
C MET A 124 12.50 15.82 -13.43
N THR A 125 11.49 16.33 -14.13
CA THR A 125 11.29 17.77 -14.26
C THR A 125 10.56 18.33 -13.03
N VAL A 126 10.74 19.62 -12.77
CA VAL A 126 9.98 20.32 -11.73
C VAL A 126 8.48 20.19 -11.99
N ARG A 127 8.08 20.24 -13.27
CA ARG A 127 6.69 20.07 -13.66
C ARG A 127 6.12 18.70 -13.20
N ASN A 128 6.89 17.63 -13.36
CA ASN A 128 6.49 16.31 -12.90
C ASN A 128 6.40 16.24 -11.37
N CYS A 129 7.28 16.94 -10.66
CA CYS A 129 7.18 17.03 -9.21
C CYS A 129 5.83 17.61 -8.78
N PHE A 130 5.40 18.72 -9.40
CA PHE A 130 4.09 19.33 -9.10
C PHE A 130 2.93 18.42 -9.47
N ARG A 131 3.04 17.65 -10.55
CA ARG A 131 2.03 16.66 -10.93
C ARG A 131 1.88 15.60 -9.85
N TRP A 132 2.99 15.11 -9.29
CA TRP A 132 2.96 14.13 -8.22
C TRP A 132 2.35 14.68 -6.94
N LYS A 133 2.69 15.92 -6.59
CA LYS A 133 2.07 16.59 -5.43
C LYS A 133 0.56 16.66 -5.58
N GLN A 134 0.09 17.07 -6.74
CA GLN A 134 -1.33 17.17 -7.03
C GLN A 134 -2.01 15.80 -6.98
N LYS A 135 -1.41 14.80 -7.59
CA LYS A 135 -1.94 13.43 -7.64
C LYS A 135 -2.09 12.81 -6.26
N LEU A 136 -1.13 13.06 -5.37
CA LEU A 136 -1.12 12.51 -4.02
C LEU A 136 -1.77 13.43 -2.98
N GLY A 137 -2.28 14.58 -3.38
CA GLY A 137 -2.91 15.54 -2.46
C GLY A 137 -1.92 16.16 -1.48
N VAL A 138 -0.66 16.30 -1.87
CA VAL A 138 0.38 16.87 -1.02
C VAL A 138 0.40 18.38 -1.17
N GLU A 139 0.29 19.09 -0.04
CA GLU A 139 0.42 20.54 -0.04
C GLU A 139 1.90 20.93 -0.24
N ASP A 140 2.12 22.03 -0.95
CA ASP A 140 3.45 22.54 -1.22
C ASP A 140 3.95 23.33 -0.01
N LEU A 141 4.54 22.63 0.96
CA LEU A 141 5.06 23.24 2.19
C LEU A 141 6.48 23.79 2.01
N ALA A 142 7.16 23.44 0.92
CA ALA A 142 8.55 23.79 0.67
C ALA A 142 8.70 24.77 -0.50
N SER A 143 7.67 25.50 -0.82
CA SER A 143 7.67 26.45 -1.92
C SER A 143 8.65 27.61 -1.75
#